data_dd42170c9d49d5569494624815a508cd
#
_entry.id   dd42170c9d49d5569494624815a508cd
#
_cell.length_a   1.000
_cell.length_b   1.000
_cell.length_c   1.000
_cell.angle_alpha   90.00
_cell.angle_beta   90.00
_cell.angle_gamma   90.00
#
_symmetry.space_group_name_H-M   'P 1'
#
loop_
_entity.id
_entity.type
_entity.pdbx_description
1 polymer ?
#
loop_
_entity_poly.entity_id
_entity_poly.type
_entity_poly.pdbx_seq_one_letter_code
_entity_poly.pdbx_strand_id
1 'polypeptide(L)'
;IYPRPGWVGHDPMEIWASQSSTLVEVLAKADISSDQIAAIGITNQRETTVVWERETGKPIYNAIVWQCRRTSEICEQLKREGMEEYVRSATGLVVDPYFSGTKVKWILDHVEGSR
;
A
#
# COMPACT_ATOMS: atom_id res chain seq x y z
N ILE A 1 4.01 8.55 -8.13
CA ILE A 1 5.39 9.06 -8.16
C ILE A 1 6.36 7.94 -8.55
N TYR A 2 7.43 8.30 -9.23
CA TYR A 2 8.43 7.38 -9.78
C TYR A 2 9.84 7.81 -9.34
N PRO A 3 10.24 7.55 -8.07
CA PRO A 3 11.49 8.10 -7.52
C PRO A 3 12.76 7.56 -8.19
N ARG A 4 12.72 6.33 -8.70
CA ARG A 4 13.82 5.64 -9.43
C ARG A 4 13.22 4.69 -10.48
N PRO A 5 13.99 4.25 -11.48
CA PRO A 5 13.55 3.21 -12.41
C PRO A 5 13.00 1.97 -11.69
N GLY A 6 11.81 1.53 -12.06
CA GLY A 6 11.12 0.39 -11.45
C GLY A 6 10.48 0.67 -10.08
N TRP A 7 10.61 1.87 -9.52
CA TRP A 7 9.98 2.25 -8.27
C TRP A 7 8.68 3.00 -8.53
N VAL A 8 7.60 2.58 -7.88
CA VAL A 8 6.30 3.22 -7.97
C VAL A 8 5.76 3.46 -6.56
N GLY A 9 5.34 4.69 -6.30
CA GLY A 9 4.76 5.10 -5.03
C GLY A 9 3.59 6.06 -5.20
N HIS A 10 2.75 6.13 -4.17
CA HIS A 10 1.72 7.16 -4.02
C HIS A 10 1.94 7.89 -2.70
N ASP A 11 1.57 9.17 -2.64
CA ASP A 11 1.37 9.84 -1.38
C ASP A 11 -0.01 9.44 -0.81
N PRO A 12 -0.07 8.76 0.35
CA PRO A 12 -1.35 8.38 0.94
C PRO A 12 -2.24 9.57 1.29
N MET A 13 -1.66 10.72 1.62
CA MET A 13 -2.41 11.92 1.97
C MET A 13 -3.04 12.59 0.75
N GLU A 14 -2.38 12.54 -0.42
CA GLU A 14 -2.99 12.97 -1.68
C GLU A 14 -4.19 12.09 -2.06
N ILE A 15 -4.09 10.77 -1.85
CA ILE A 15 -5.22 9.85 -2.07
C ILE A 15 -6.38 10.22 -1.15
N TRP A 16 -6.11 10.42 0.13
CA TRP A 16 -7.12 10.82 1.10
C TRP A 16 -7.79 12.15 0.72
N ALA A 17 -7.00 13.17 0.41
CA ALA A 17 -7.51 14.47 0.01
C ALA A 17 -8.41 14.39 -1.23
N SER A 18 -7.98 13.65 -2.24
CA SER A 18 -8.75 13.41 -3.46
C SER A 18 -10.08 12.71 -3.19
N GLN A 19 -10.07 11.64 -2.40
CA GLN A 19 -11.29 10.90 -2.06
C GLN A 19 -12.25 11.74 -1.22
N SER A 20 -11.74 12.47 -0.23
CA SER A 20 -12.54 13.34 0.63
C SER A 20 -13.20 14.47 -0.17
N SER A 21 -12.45 15.10 -1.07
CA SER A 21 -13.00 16.15 -1.95
C SER A 21 -14.09 15.61 -2.87
N THR A 22 -13.87 14.45 -3.47
CA THR A 22 -14.85 13.81 -4.37
C THR A 22 -16.14 13.44 -3.63
N LEU A 23 -16.01 12.96 -2.39
CA LEU A 23 -17.17 12.64 -1.56
C LEU A 23 -18.04 13.87 -1.28
N VAL A 24 -17.43 14.97 -0.87
CA VAL A 24 -18.13 16.24 -0.62
C VAL A 24 -18.77 16.77 -1.90
N GLU A 25 -18.03 16.76 -3.00
CA GLU A 25 -18.51 17.25 -4.29
C GLU A 25 -19.70 16.44 -4.82
N VAL A 26 -19.70 15.12 -4.66
CA VAL A 26 -20.78 14.27 -5.16
C VAL A 26 -22.08 14.49 -4.37
N LEU A 27 -21.98 14.67 -3.04
CA LEU A 27 -23.14 15.00 -2.22
C LEU A 27 -23.76 16.36 -2.63
N ALA A 28 -22.92 17.36 -2.82
CA ALA A 28 -23.35 18.69 -3.25
C ALA A 28 -24.00 18.67 -4.65
N LYS A 29 -23.40 17.95 -5.61
CA LYS A 29 -23.96 17.81 -6.96
C LYS A 29 -25.28 17.05 -7.01
N ALA A 30 -25.46 16.08 -6.13
CA ALA A 30 -26.67 15.30 -6.03
C ALA A 30 -27.78 16.00 -5.23
N ASP A 31 -27.47 17.12 -4.60
CA ASP A 31 -28.38 17.84 -3.68
C ASP A 31 -28.93 16.93 -2.56
N ILE A 32 -28.05 16.12 -1.97
CA ILE A 32 -28.38 15.22 -0.86
C ILE A 32 -27.51 15.52 0.36
N SER A 33 -28.07 15.27 1.54
CA SER A 33 -27.37 15.40 2.81
C SER A 33 -26.79 14.07 3.30
N SER A 34 -25.82 14.13 4.19
CA SER A 34 -25.12 12.93 4.70
C SER A 34 -26.03 11.95 5.45
N ASP A 35 -27.12 12.41 6.05
CA ASP A 35 -28.13 11.58 6.73
C ASP A 35 -28.98 10.74 5.76
N GLN A 36 -28.98 11.06 4.49
CA GLN A 36 -29.63 10.27 3.44
C GLN A 36 -28.73 9.12 2.92
N ILE A 37 -27.46 9.03 3.36
CA ILE A 37 -26.53 7.97 2.99
C ILE A 37 -26.72 6.77 3.92
N ALA A 38 -27.14 5.64 3.36
CA ALA A 38 -27.40 4.41 4.13
C ALA A 38 -26.12 3.63 4.45
N ALA A 39 -25.09 3.68 3.61
CA ALA A 39 -23.87 2.91 3.76
C ALA A 39 -22.72 3.45 2.89
N ILE A 40 -21.50 3.05 3.25
CA ILE A 40 -20.28 3.29 2.46
C ILE A 40 -19.68 1.93 2.08
N GLY A 41 -19.50 1.70 0.77
CA GLY A 41 -18.75 0.57 0.27
C GLY A 41 -17.27 0.95 0.06
N ILE A 42 -16.36 0.11 0.56
CA ILE A 42 -14.92 0.36 0.47
C ILE A 42 -14.26 -0.76 -0.31
N THR A 43 -13.43 -0.40 -1.28
CA THR A 43 -12.49 -1.30 -1.93
C THR A 43 -11.07 -0.74 -1.81
N ASN A 44 -10.08 -1.59 -2.00
CA ASN A 44 -8.67 -1.18 -1.90
C ASN A 44 -7.93 -1.29 -3.24
N GLN A 45 -6.74 -0.71 -3.29
CA GLN A 45 -5.73 -1.08 -4.28
C GLN A 45 -4.88 -2.20 -3.67
N ARG A 46 -5.19 -3.45 -4.04
CA ARG A 46 -4.54 -4.65 -3.47
C ARG A 46 -3.03 -4.56 -3.56
N GLU A 47 -2.33 -5.09 -2.54
CA GLU A 47 -0.88 -5.19 -2.42
C GLU A 47 -0.14 -3.83 -2.41
N THR A 48 -0.84 -2.72 -2.52
CA THR A 48 -0.26 -1.40 -2.24
C THR A 48 -0.11 -1.25 -0.73
N THR A 49 1.12 -1.06 -0.27
CA THR A 49 1.48 -1.11 1.15
C THR A 49 1.63 0.29 1.72
N VAL A 50 0.90 0.57 2.80
CA VAL A 50 1.01 1.77 3.61
C VAL A 50 1.35 1.37 5.04
N VAL A 51 2.31 2.06 5.66
CA VAL A 51 2.61 1.96 7.09
C VAL A 51 2.47 3.34 7.70
N TRP A 52 1.83 3.42 8.86
CA TRP A 52 1.58 4.69 9.53
C TRP A 52 1.84 4.61 11.03
N GLU A 53 2.13 5.75 11.63
CA GLU A 53 2.26 5.88 13.07
C GLU A 53 0.88 5.71 13.73
N ARG A 54 0.80 4.83 14.70
CA ARG A 54 -0.47 4.44 15.31
C ARG A 54 -1.18 5.59 16.04
N GLU A 55 -0.41 6.44 16.73
CA GLU A 55 -0.96 7.52 17.54
C GLU A 55 -1.47 8.69 16.71
N THR A 56 -0.77 9.03 15.64
CA THR A 56 -1.07 10.21 14.82
C THR A 56 -1.83 9.88 13.54
N GLY A 57 -1.81 8.61 13.11
CA GLY A 57 -2.33 8.19 11.81
C GLY A 57 -1.49 8.66 10.62
N LYS A 58 -0.33 9.29 10.84
CA LYS A 58 0.52 9.80 9.75
C LYS A 58 1.28 8.67 9.08
N PRO A 59 1.23 8.57 7.75
CA PRO A 59 2.10 7.66 7.01
C PRO A 59 3.57 7.97 7.29
N ILE A 60 4.36 6.93 7.61
CA ILE A 60 5.80 7.08 7.85
C ILE A 60 6.61 7.10 6.55
N TYR A 61 6.00 6.65 5.46
CA TYR A 61 6.58 6.61 4.13
C TYR A 61 5.47 6.64 3.06
N ASN A 62 5.83 6.99 1.82
CA ASN A 62 4.91 6.87 0.69
C ASN A 62 4.45 5.43 0.49
N ALA A 63 3.20 5.25 0.10
CA ALA A 63 2.66 3.94 -0.25
C ALA A 63 3.53 3.26 -1.32
N ILE A 64 3.96 2.03 -1.07
CA ILE A 64 4.68 1.24 -2.07
C ILE A 64 3.64 0.50 -2.92
N VAL A 65 3.52 0.90 -4.18
CA VAL A 65 2.49 0.41 -5.10
C VAL A 65 2.76 -1.05 -5.51
N TRP A 66 1.72 -1.79 -5.80
CA TRP A 66 1.79 -3.20 -6.25
C TRP A 66 2.72 -3.42 -7.47
N GLN A 67 2.84 -2.43 -8.35
CA GLN A 67 3.73 -2.46 -9.52
C GLN A 67 5.21 -2.24 -9.18
N CYS A 68 5.51 -1.80 -7.94
CA CYS A 68 6.86 -1.41 -7.56
C CYS A 68 7.80 -2.60 -7.49
N ARG A 69 8.95 -2.49 -8.15
CA ARG A 69 9.97 -3.55 -8.23
C ARG A 69 11.12 -3.39 -7.23
N ARG A 70 11.06 -2.41 -6.30
CA ARG A 70 12.17 -2.14 -5.35
C ARG A 70 12.56 -3.31 -4.47
N THR A 71 11.66 -4.26 -4.26
CA THR A 71 11.90 -5.45 -3.42
C THR A 71 12.31 -6.69 -4.23
N SER A 72 12.61 -6.54 -5.53
CA SER A 72 13.03 -7.66 -6.38
C SER A 72 14.25 -8.38 -5.82
N GLU A 73 15.24 -7.64 -5.30
CA GLU A 73 16.46 -8.24 -4.72
C GLU A 73 16.14 -9.08 -3.46
N ILE A 74 15.22 -8.60 -2.61
CA ILE A 74 14.74 -9.37 -1.44
C ILE A 74 14.08 -10.67 -1.91
N CYS A 75 13.26 -10.61 -2.96
CA CYS A 75 12.61 -11.80 -3.51
C CYS A 75 13.64 -12.80 -4.06
N GLU A 76 14.63 -12.34 -4.81
CA GLU A 76 15.69 -13.19 -5.35
C GLU A 76 16.55 -13.82 -4.24
N GLN A 77 16.78 -13.09 -3.15
CA GLN A 77 17.44 -13.64 -1.98
C GLN A 77 16.62 -14.77 -1.35
N LEU A 78 15.33 -14.56 -1.09
CA LEU A 78 14.43 -15.58 -0.54
C LEU A 78 14.39 -16.84 -1.41
N LYS A 79 14.41 -16.69 -2.75
CA LYS A 79 14.47 -17.81 -3.68
C LYS A 79 15.78 -18.57 -3.55
N ARG A 80 16.93 -17.87 -3.49
CA ARG A 80 18.25 -18.50 -3.29
C ARG A 80 18.35 -19.25 -1.95
N GLU A 81 17.61 -18.79 -0.93
CA GLU A 81 17.52 -19.43 0.38
C GLU A 81 16.54 -20.63 0.39
N GLY A 82 15.91 -20.95 -0.74
CA GLY A 82 14.98 -22.08 -0.88
C GLY A 82 13.61 -21.87 -0.24
N MET A 83 13.22 -20.60 0.01
CA MET A 83 11.97 -20.28 0.71
C MET A 83 10.71 -20.38 -0.17
N GLU A 84 10.83 -20.64 -1.46
CA GLU A 84 9.68 -20.62 -2.39
C GLU A 84 8.62 -21.66 -2.03
N GLU A 85 9.04 -22.91 -1.73
CA GLU A 85 8.10 -23.97 -1.40
C GLU A 85 7.41 -23.70 -0.05
N TYR A 86 8.16 -23.19 0.94
CA TYR A 86 7.57 -22.80 2.21
C TYR A 86 6.53 -21.69 2.04
N VAL A 87 6.86 -20.61 1.30
CA VAL A 87 5.93 -19.52 1.04
C VAL A 87 4.68 -20.02 0.32
N ARG A 88 4.86 -20.86 -0.70
CA ARG A 88 3.74 -21.44 -1.46
C ARG A 88 2.83 -22.30 -0.58
N SER A 89 3.40 -23.18 0.22
CA SER A 89 2.62 -24.06 1.09
C SER A 89 1.89 -23.31 2.21
N ALA A 90 2.53 -22.28 2.77
CA ALA A 90 1.96 -21.50 3.87
C ALA A 90 0.91 -20.45 3.42
N THR A 91 1.02 -19.92 2.20
CA THR A 91 0.21 -18.77 1.75
C THR A 91 -0.56 -19.01 0.46
N GLY A 92 -0.20 -20.02 -0.33
CA GLY A 92 -0.69 -20.19 -1.70
C GLY A 92 -0.09 -19.23 -2.72
N LEU A 93 0.84 -18.34 -2.31
CA LEU A 93 1.41 -17.29 -3.14
C LEU A 93 2.82 -17.65 -3.60
N VAL A 94 3.31 -16.93 -4.60
CA VAL A 94 4.70 -16.99 -5.07
C VAL A 94 5.55 -15.92 -4.40
N VAL A 95 6.87 -16.08 -4.43
CA VAL A 95 7.81 -15.04 -4.00
C VAL A 95 7.97 -14.02 -5.12
N ASP A 96 7.30 -12.88 -5.01
CA ASP A 96 7.32 -11.79 -6.00
C ASP A 96 7.20 -10.41 -5.31
N PRO A 97 7.84 -9.36 -5.85
CA PRO A 97 7.71 -7.97 -5.36
C PRO A 97 6.29 -7.41 -5.37
N TYR A 98 5.37 -8.04 -6.10
CA TYR A 98 3.96 -7.70 -6.10
C TYR A 98 3.36 -7.71 -4.69
N PHE A 99 3.71 -8.71 -3.88
CA PHE A 99 3.09 -8.95 -2.57
C PHE A 99 3.64 -8.05 -1.46
N SER A 100 2.83 -7.83 -0.42
CA SER A 100 3.07 -6.83 0.62
C SER A 100 4.22 -7.19 1.58
N GLY A 101 4.50 -8.47 1.81
CA GLY A 101 5.47 -8.91 2.82
C GLY A 101 6.88 -8.32 2.62
N THR A 102 7.41 -8.37 1.40
CA THR A 102 8.72 -7.80 1.09
C THR A 102 8.75 -6.28 1.11
N LYS A 103 7.60 -5.61 0.85
CA LYS A 103 7.47 -4.15 0.95
C LYS A 103 7.49 -3.68 2.40
N VAL A 104 6.81 -4.40 3.30
CA VAL A 104 6.89 -4.15 4.74
C VAL A 104 8.32 -4.33 5.23
N LYS A 105 8.98 -5.44 4.87
CA LYS A 105 10.40 -5.66 5.20
C LYS A 105 11.26 -4.49 4.72
N TRP A 106 11.07 -4.06 3.48
CA TRP A 106 11.83 -2.94 2.92
C TRP A 106 11.64 -1.65 3.73
N ILE A 107 10.41 -1.30 4.10
CA ILE A 107 10.11 -0.13 4.94
C ILE A 107 10.83 -0.24 6.28
N LEU A 108 10.73 -1.39 6.95
CA LEU A 108 11.37 -1.62 8.24
C LEU A 108 12.91 -1.56 8.20
N ASP A 109 13.51 -1.79 7.06
CA ASP A 109 14.96 -1.79 6.89
C ASP A 109 15.52 -0.43 6.41
N HIS A 110 14.68 0.44 5.81
CA HIS A 110 15.15 1.64 5.13
C HIS A 110 14.52 2.95 5.62
N VAL A 111 13.45 2.88 6.41
CA VAL A 111 12.78 4.07 6.95
C VAL A 111 13.15 4.22 8.41
N GLU A 112 13.79 5.32 8.76
CA GLU A 112 14.19 5.62 10.13
C GLU A 112 12.97 5.70 11.04
N GLY A 113 13.05 5.12 12.24
CA GLY A 113 11.97 5.12 13.21
C GLY A 113 10.79 4.19 12.86
N SER A 114 10.95 3.31 11.87
CA SER A 114 9.90 2.33 11.49
C SER A 114 9.80 1.12 12.44
N ARG A 115 10.78 0.97 13.34
CA ARG A 115 10.87 -0.09 14.37
C ARG A 115 10.82 0.50 15.77
#